data_33348c67ddaf86a1d37126d4cf11d2c1
#
_entry.id   33348c67ddaf86a1d37126d4cf11d2c1
#
_cell.length_a   1.000
_cell.length_b   1.000
_cell.length_c   1.000
_cell.angle_alpha   90.00
_cell.angle_beta   90.00
_cell.angle_gamma   90.00
#
_symmetry.space_group_name_H-M   'P 1'
#
loop_
_entity.id
_entity.type
_entity.pdbx_description
1 polymer ?
#
loop_
_entity_poly.entity_id
_entity_poly.type
_entity_poly.pdbx_seq_one_letter_code
_entity_poly.pdbx_strand_id
1 'polypeptide(L)'
;MIRYKIYQNQQKKGLNAGKWFARAVSDETFDLAKLAEHMSKHNSPYSGGVIKGVLSDMVDCIKELLLDGKCVKIDDLAIFGVGIRSKAADTLEEFSLEKNISGMRLKARATGNLSTN
;
A
#
# COMPACT_ATOMS: atom_id res chain seq x y z
N MET A 1 12.68 -1.76 -16.14
CA MET A 1 13.41 -0.52 -15.76
C MET A 1 12.43 0.57 -15.41
N ILE A 2 12.70 1.29 -14.34
CA ILE A 2 11.86 2.42 -13.94
C ILE A 2 12.01 3.54 -14.96
N ARG A 3 10.86 4.05 -15.43
CA ARG A 3 10.82 5.25 -16.27
C ARG A 3 10.55 6.45 -15.41
N TYR A 4 11.02 7.60 -15.84
CA TYR A 4 10.84 8.84 -15.09
C TYR A 4 10.49 10.00 -16.01
N LYS A 5 9.89 11.00 -15.40
CA LYS A 5 9.54 12.25 -16.06
C LYS A 5 10.16 13.39 -15.28
N ILE A 6 10.75 14.35 -15.99
CA ILE A 6 11.31 15.55 -15.37
C ILE A 6 10.23 16.62 -15.36
N TYR A 7 10.07 17.28 -14.23
CA TYR A 7 9.09 18.35 -14.07
C TYR A 7 9.68 19.49 -13.26
N GLN A 8 9.11 20.67 -13.45
CA GLN A 8 9.52 21.87 -12.71
C GLN A 8 8.57 22.07 -11.52
N ASN A 9 9.15 22.38 -10.36
CA ASN A 9 8.38 22.74 -9.18
C ASN A 9 7.66 24.07 -9.44
N GLN A 10 6.34 24.06 -9.36
CA GLN A 10 5.48 25.21 -9.61
C GLN A 10 5.20 26.05 -8.37
N GLN A 11 5.80 25.72 -7.24
CA GLN A 11 5.68 26.55 -6.04
C GLN A 11 6.29 27.92 -6.30
N LYS A 12 5.61 28.97 -5.84
CA LYS A 12 6.07 30.34 -6.04
C LYS A 12 7.06 30.78 -4.97
N LYS A 13 7.09 30.10 -3.83
CA LYS A 13 7.96 30.43 -2.69
C LYS A 13 8.61 29.17 -2.14
N GLY A 14 9.77 29.31 -1.54
CA GLY A 14 10.51 28.25 -0.90
C GLY A 14 11.84 27.96 -1.56
N LEU A 15 12.65 27.10 -0.92
CA LEU A 15 13.99 26.77 -1.39
C LEU A 15 14.00 26.07 -2.74
N ASN A 16 12.95 25.34 -3.06
CA ASN A 16 12.87 24.52 -4.27
C ASN A 16 12.01 25.15 -5.37
N ALA A 17 11.58 26.41 -5.19
CA ALA A 17 10.77 27.12 -6.19
C ALA A 17 11.52 27.19 -7.51
N GLY A 18 10.86 26.79 -8.61
CA GLY A 18 11.43 26.84 -9.95
C GLY A 18 12.46 25.78 -10.27
N LYS A 19 12.83 24.93 -9.31
CA LYS A 19 13.81 23.87 -9.54
C LYS A 19 13.18 22.65 -10.21
N TRP A 20 14.02 21.83 -10.80
CA TRP A 20 13.59 20.66 -11.57
C TRP A 20 13.80 19.38 -10.76
N PHE A 21 12.87 18.46 -10.91
CA PHE A 21 12.86 17.17 -10.22
C PHE A 21 12.45 16.06 -11.17
N ALA A 22 12.72 14.82 -10.77
CA ALA A 22 12.25 13.64 -11.49
C ALA A 22 11.22 12.91 -10.65
N ARG A 23 10.26 12.29 -11.31
CA ARG A 23 9.31 11.36 -10.67
C ARG A 23 9.16 10.13 -11.53
N ALA A 24 8.90 9.01 -10.89
CA ALA A 24 8.65 7.76 -11.60
C ALA A 24 7.32 7.82 -12.35
N VAL A 25 7.29 7.17 -13.50
CA VAL A 25 6.07 7.03 -14.31
C VAL A 25 5.71 5.55 -14.34
N SER A 26 4.47 5.23 -13.99
CA SER A 26 3.96 3.87 -14.04
C SER A 26 3.33 3.60 -15.40
N ASP A 27 3.67 2.45 -16.01
CA ASP A 27 3.12 2.06 -17.30
C ASP A 27 1.71 1.47 -17.15
N GLU A 28 1.60 0.46 -16.32
CA GLU A 28 0.35 -0.26 -16.14
C GLU A 28 0.26 -0.83 -14.74
N THR A 29 -0.94 -1.20 -14.35
CA THR A 29 -1.19 -1.85 -13.06
C THR A 29 -1.38 -3.34 -13.28
N PHE A 30 -0.62 -4.13 -12.53
CA PHE A 30 -0.82 -5.58 -12.51
C PHE A 30 -1.76 -5.93 -11.36
N ASP A 31 -2.92 -6.45 -11.69
CA ASP A 31 -3.82 -7.04 -10.70
C ASP A 31 -3.39 -8.47 -10.35
N LEU A 32 -4.15 -9.17 -9.52
CA LEU A 32 -3.79 -10.53 -9.12
C LEU A 32 -3.76 -11.49 -10.32
N ALA A 33 -4.65 -11.32 -11.28
CA ALA A 33 -4.69 -12.19 -12.45
C ALA A 33 -3.44 -12.03 -13.31
N LYS A 34 -3.05 -10.79 -13.58
CA LYS A 34 -1.83 -10.49 -14.35
C LYS A 34 -0.58 -10.90 -13.58
N LEU A 35 -0.56 -10.67 -12.27
CA LEU A 35 0.57 -11.07 -11.44
C LEU A 35 0.74 -12.60 -11.45
N ALA A 36 -0.36 -13.34 -11.30
CA ALA A 36 -0.32 -14.80 -11.31
C ALA A 36 0.16 -15.33 -12.66
N GLU A 37 -0.30 -14.73 -13.77
CA GLU A 37 0.16 -15.10 -15.11
C GLU A 37 1.65 -14.85 -15.27
N HIS A 38 2.12 -13.69 -14.82
CA HIS A 38 3.54 -13.36 -14.85
C HIS A 38 4.37 -14.36 -14.06
N MET A 39 3.91 -14.71 -12.84
CA MET A 39 4.58 -15.68 -11.99
C MET A 39 4.65 -17.07 -12.64
N SER A 40 3.59 -17.48 -13.32
CA SER A 40 3.54 -18.79 -13.97
C SER A 40 4.58 -18.96 -15.07
N LYS A 41 5.09 -17.85 -15.61
CA LYS A 41 6.12 -17.85 -16.67
C LYS A 41 7.55 -17.92 -16.12
N HIS A 42 7.73 -17.88 -14.80
CA HIS A 42 9.04 -17.90 -14.13
C HIS A 42 9.38 -19.29 -13.59
N ASN A 43 9.38 -20.29 -14.46
CA ASN A 43 9.73 -21.67 -14.08
C ASN A 43 8.89 -22.23 -12.94
N SER A 44 7.66 -21.77 -12.81
CA SER A 44 6.75 -22.28 -11.80
C SER A 44 6.11 -23.58 -12.25
N PRO A 45 6.00 -24.60 -11.37
CA PRO A 45 5.27 -25.81 -11.68
C PRO A 45 3.75 -25.61 -11.63
N TYR A 46 3.29 -24.43 -11.19
CA TYR A 46 1.87 -24.16 -11.01
C TYR A 46 1.31 -23.34 -12.17
N SER A 47 0.06 -23.61 -12.54
CA SER A 47 -0.66 -22.81 -13.52
C SER A 47 -1.00 -21.42 -12.97
N GLY A 48 -1.23 -20.47 -13.86
CA GLY A 48 -1.68 -19.13 -13.46
C GLY A 48 -2.95 -19.15 -12.63
N GLY A 49 -3.88 -20.07 -12.93
CA GLY A 49 -5.12 -20.22 -12.14
C GLY A 49 -4.88 -20.67 -10.72
N VAL A 50 -3.97 -21.64 -10.52
CA VAL A 50 -3.61 -22.10 -9.17
C VAL A 50 -2.93 -20.97 -8.38
N ILE A 51 -1.99 -20.27 -9.02
CA ILE A 51 -1.28 -19.16 -8.38
C ILE A 51 -2.27 -18.06 -8.00
N LYS A 52 -3.18 -17.69 -8.89
CA LYS A 52 -4.20 -16.68 -8.60
C LYS A 52 -5.07 -17.08 -7.41
N GLY A 53 -5.46 -18.35 -7.33
CA GLY A 53 -6.24 -18.87 -6.21
C GLY A 53 -5.50 -18.70 -4.87
N VAL A 54 -4.22 -19.05 -4.84
CA VAL A 54 -3.38 -18.89 -3.64
C VAL A 54 -3.23 -17.43 -3.27
N LEU A 55 -2.98 -16.54 -4.25
CA LEU A 55 -2.86 -15.11 -3.99
C LEU A 55 -4.16 -14.50 -3.47
N SER A 56 -5.30 -14.93 -4.01
CA SER A 56 -6.61 -14.48 -3.52
C SER A 56 -6.84 -14.91 -2.07
N ASP A 57 -6.51 -16.14 -1.74
CA ASP A 57 -6.59 -16.63 -0.37
C ASP A 57 -5.66 -15.83 0.57
N MET A 58 -4.47 -15.52 0.10
CA MET A 58 -3.53 -14.68 0.85
C MET A 58 -4.15 -13.32 1.19
N VAL A 59 -4.74 -12.66 0.20
CA VAL A 59 -5.38 -11.35 0.40
C VAL A 59 -6.50 -11.45 1.43
N ASP A 60 -7.35 -12.47 1.33
CA ASP A 60 -8.44 -12.66 2.26
C ASP A 60 -7.95 -12.90 3.69
N CYS A 61 -6.92 -13.73 3.84
CA CYS A 61 -6.31 -13.97 5.14
C CYS A 61 -5.64 -12.74 5.73
N ILE A 62 -4.97 -11.94 4.90
CA ILE A 62 -4.38 -10.67 5.35
C ILE A 62 -5.47 -9.75 5.90
N LYS A 63 -6.58 -9.60 5.17
CA LYS A 63 -7.70 -8.77 5.63
C LYS A 63 -8.27 -9.26 6.96
N GLU A 64 -8.43 -10.56 7.10
CA GLU A 64 -8.92 -11.16 8.35
C GLU A 64 -8.01 -10.83 9.52
N LEU A 65 -6.69 -10.99 9.36
CA LEU A 65 -5.72 -10.70 10.41
C LEU A 65 -5.68 -9.22 10.75
N LEU A 66 -5.77 -8.35 9.75
CA LEU A 66 -5.80 -6.90 9.97
C LEU A 66 -7.01 -6.48 10.78
N LEU A 67 -8.18 -7.06 10.49
CA LEU A 67 -9.41 -6.76 11.23
C LEU A 67 -9.38 -7.33 12.64
N ASP A 68 -8.53 -8.32 12.89
CA ASP A 68 -8.28 -8.86 14.23
C ASP A 68 -7.18 -8.08 14.99
N GLY A 69 -6.77 -6.95 14.47
CA GLY A 69 -5.80 -6.07 15.13
C GLY A 69 -4.33 -6.43 14.94
N LYS A 70 -4.04 -7.34 14.03
CA LYS A 70 -2.66 -7.74 13.75
C LYS A 70 -2.06 -6.96 12.59
N CYS A 71 -0.74 -6.87 12.56
CA CYS A 71 -0.02 -6.42 11.38
C CYS A 71 0.46 -7.63 10.59
N VAL A 72 0.53 -7.51 9.27
CA VAL A 72 1.01 -8.60 8.41
C VAL A 72 2.19 -8.08 7.59
N LYS A 73 3.31 -8.77 7.70
CA LYS A 73 4.51 -8.43 6.94
C LYS A 73 4.69 -9.41 5.80
N ILE A 74 4.82 -8.88 4.59
CA ILE A 74 5.35 -9.66 3.47
C ILE A 74 6.83 -9.37 3.42
N ASP A 75 7.64 -10.38 3.73
CA ASP A 75 9.07 -10.25 3.89
C ASP A 75 9.71 -9.59 2.67
N ASP A 76 10.58 -8.63 2.90
CA ASP A 76 11.30 -7.86 1.89
C ASP A 76 10.41 -7.03 0.96
N LEU A 77 9.15 -6.81 1.31
CA LEU A 77 8.25 -6.02 0.49
C LEU A 77 7.54 -4.93 1.28
N ALA A 78 6.64 -5.32 2.17
CA ALA A 78 5.83 -4.35 2.89
C ALA A 78 5.26 -4.93 4.17
N ILE A 79 4.95 -4.05 5.11
CA ILE A 79 4.17 -4.40 6.29
C ILE A 79 2.85 -3.65 6.22
N PHE A 80 1.75 -4.38 6.49
CA PHE A 80 0.39 -3.87 6.45
C PHE A 80 -0.18 -3.75 7.85
N GLY A 81 -0.97 -2.74 8.06
CA GLY A 81 -1.70 -2.52 9.31
C GLY A 81 -2.98 -1.74 9.04
N VAL A 82 -3.76 -1.53 10.07
CA VAL A 82 -5.01 -0.78 9.99
C VAL A 82 -4.94 0.43 10.92
N GLY A 83 -5.31 1.59 10.38
CA GLY A 83 -5.47 2.80 11.15
C GLY A 83 -6.94 3.11 11.38
N ILE A 84 -7.21 3.86 12.43
CA ILE A 84 -8.56 4.33 12.74
C ILE A 84 -8.65 5.81 12.39
N ARG A 85 -9.74 6.19 11.74
CA ARG A 85 -10.07 7.60 11.53
C ARG A 85 -10.91 8.05 12.72
N SER A 86 -10.41 9.05 13.44
CA SER A 86 -11.14 9.57 14.57
C SER A 86 -11.39 11.07 14.42
N LYS A 87 -12.48 11.52 15.00
CA LYS A 87 -12.81 12.94 15.14
C LYS A 87 -12.55 13.37 16.56
N ALA A 88 -12.09 14.59 16.74
CA ALA A 88 -11.77 15.11 18.05
C ALA A 88 -13.02 15.19 18.93
N ALA A 89 -12.83 14.89 20.22
CA ALA A 89 -13.80 15.20 21.28
C ALA A 89 -13.15 16.21 22.20
N ASP A 90 -13.96 17.12 22.75
CA ASP A 90 -13.43 18.16 23.64
C ASP A 90 -12.97 17.59 24.98
N THR A 91 -13.64 16.56 25.46
CA THR A 91 -13.29 15.89 26.72
C THR A 91 -13.35 14.37 26.52
N LEU A 92 -12.70 13.66 27.44
CA LEU A 92 -12.72 12.20 27.43
C LEU A 92 -14.14 11.65 27.60
N GLU A 93 -14.95 12.30 28.44
CA GLU A 93 -16.33 11.88 28.68
C GLU A 93 -17.22 12.04 27.48
N GLU A 94 -16.92 13.02 26.62
CA GLU A 94 -17.69 13.24 25.38
C GLU A 94 -17.31 12.30 24.26
N PHE A 95 -16.16 11.59 24.39
CA PHE A 95 -15.71 10.66 23.35
C PHE A 95 -16.62 9.43 23.30
N SER A 96 -17.12 9.13 22.10
CA SER A 96 -17.89 7.90 21.87
C SER A 96 -17.47 7.29 20.54
N LEU A 97 -17.61 5.97 20.42
CA LEU A 97 -17.28 5.26 19.20
C LEU A 97 -18.15 5.72 18.04
N GLU A 98 -19.43 5.97 18.30
CA GLU A 98 -20.38 6.40 17.26
C GLU A 98 -20.06 7.76 16.68
N LYS A 99 -19.67 8.70 17.53
CA LYS A 99 -19.42 10.08 17.12
C LYS A 99 -17.98 10.32 16.66
N ASN A 100 -17.02 9.66 17.28
CA ASN A 100 -15.62 10.01 17.14
C ASN A 100 -14.80 9.03 16.32
N ILE A 101 -15.28 7.82 16.06
CA ILE A 101 -14.64 6.90 15.12
C ILE A 101 -15.45 6.86 13.84
N SER A 102 -14.85 7.39 12.77
CA SER A 102 -15.54 7.50 11.47
C SER A 102 -15.21 6.38 10.49
N GLY A 103 -14.21 5.55 10.80
CA GLY A 103 -13.86 4.44 9.93
C GLY A 103 -12.44 3.94 10.14
N MET A 104 -12.08 3.00 9.30
CA MET A 104 -10.75 2.38 9.28
C MET A 104 -10.08 2.61 7.94
N ARG A 105 -8.76 2.55 7.91
CA ARG A 105 -8.01 2.64 6.67
C ARG A 105 -6.86 1.64 6.67
N LEU A 106 -6.55 1.12 5.49
CA LEU A 106 -5.38 0.29 5.30
C LEU A 106 -4.13 1.17 5.33
N LYS A 107 -3.13 0.72 6.07
CA LYS A 107 -1.79 1.29 6.06
C LYS A 107 -0.82 0.28 5.48
N ALA A 108 0.15 0.78 4.73
CA ALA A 108 1.23 -0.05 4.20
C ALA A 108 2.51 0.78 4.17
N ARG A 109 3.62 0.15 4.52
CA ARG A 109 4.94 0.78 4.37
C ARG A 109 5.92 -0.23 3.82
N ALA A 110 6.85 0.25 3.03
CA ALA A 110 7.86 -0.60 2.43
C ALA A 110 8.83 -1.16 3.48
N THR A 111 9.27 -2.39 3.25
CA THR A 111 10.33 -3.05 4.00
C THR A 111 11.33 -3.64 3.02
N GLY A 112 12.50 -4.03 3.50
CA GLY A 112 13.53 -4.62 2.66
C GLY A 112 14.22 -3.61 1.74
N ASN A 113 14.63 -4.06 0.58
CA ASN A 113 15.46 -3.27 -0.34
C ASN A 113 14.78 -2.03 -0.91
N LEU A 114 13.45 -2.03 -0.98
CA LEU A 114 12.70 -0.89 -1.49
C LEU A 114 12.24 0.06 -0.39
N SER A 115 12.65 -0.19 0.86
CA SER A 115 12.39 0.71 1.96
C SER A 115 13.31 1.92 1.88
N THR A 116 12.75 3.11 1.99
CA THR A 116 13.53 4.35 2.14
C THR A 116 13.42 4.82 3.59
N ASN A 117 14.55 5.18 4.15
CA ASN A 117 14.59 5.70 5.52
C ASN A 117 14.40 7.21 5.54
#